data_967a72b3db4ec248f7c94214f6827f78
#
_entry.id   967a72b3db4ec248f7c94214f6827f78
#
_cell.length_a   1.000
_cell.length_b   1.000
_cell.length_c   1.000
_cell.angle_alpha   90.00
_cell.angle_beta   90.00
_cell.angle_gamma   90.00
#
_symmetry.space_group_name_H-M   'P 1'
#
loop_
_entity.id
_entity.type
_entity.pdbx_description
1 polymer ?
#
loop_
_entity_poly.entity_id
_entity_poly.type
_entity_poly.pdbx_seq_one_letter_code
_entity_poly.pdbx_strand_id
1 'polypeptide(L)'
;MVNSRTLFFIALLPPVSIQEEVNQIKQHFSDRYASSHAQKSPPHITLQPPFEWNLESVGVLEECLTAFVSDRSQVPITLSGFAAFPPRVIFVNVLKTPELLNLQADLANHLKTTLSIIDKKYPGRPFAPHITVAFKDLTKQNFKAAWPEFQDKPFQSEFIANQLTLLIHTNGRWNIFKEFPF
;
A
#
# COMPACT_ATOMS: atom_id res chain seq x y z
N MET A 1 27.95 -17.00 -2.27
CA MET A 1 27.38 -15.89 -1.52
C MET A 1 25.87 -15.93 -1.73
N VAL A 2 25.11 -16.17 -0.67
CA VAL A 2 23.64 -16.16 -0.76
C VAL A 2 23.23 -14.73 -1.10
N ASN A 3 22.47 -14.56 -2.16
CA ASN A 3 21.95 -13.25 -2.54
C ASN A 3 20.94 -12.81 -1.46
N SER A 4 21.38 -11.97 -0.52
CA SER A 4 20.59 -11.51 0.63
C SER A 4 19.58 -10.41 0.26
N ARG A 5 19.34 -10.17 -1.05
CA ARG A 5 18.35 -9.20 -1.52
C ARG A 5 16.94 -9.75 -1.38
N THR A 6 16.08 -8.94 -0.82
CA THR A 6 14.65 -9.22 -0.71
C THR A 6 13.83 -7.99 -1.09
N LEU A 7 12.54 -8.17 -1.28
CA LEU A 7 11.63 -7.07 -1.63
C LEU A 7 11.09 -6.42 -0.37
N PHE A 8 11.08 -5.09 -0.38
CA PHE A 8 10.42 -4.23 0.59
C PHE A 8 9.45 -3.28 -0.10
N PHE A 9 8.45 -2.78 0.60
CA PHE A 9 7.70 -1.59 0.22
C PHE A 9 7.33 -0.78 1.45
N ILE A 10 6.96 0.49 1.24
CA ILE A 10 6.62 1.42 2.33
C ILE A 10 5.16 1.86 2.16
N ALA A 11 4.40 1.83 3.24
CA ALA A 11 2.98 2.10 3.23
C ALA A 11 2.48 2.78 4.50
N LEU A 12 1.23 3.26 4.43
CA LEU A 12 0.41 3.59 5.59
C LEU A 12 -0.58 2.44 5.80
N LEU A 13 -0.69 1.97 7.04
CA LEU A 13 -1.69 0.98 7.41
C LEU A 13 -2.82 1.64 8.20
N PRO A 14 -4.09 1.36 7.86
CA PRO A 14 -5.20 1.82 8.67
C PRO A 14 -5.24 1.11 10.03
N PRO A 15 -5.96 1.64 11.03
CA PRO A 15 -6.15 0.97 12.30
C PRO A 15 -6.85 -0.39 12.15
N VAL A 16 -6.71 -1.25 13.17
CA VAL A 16 -7.16 -2.65 13.15
C VAL A 16 -8.63 -2.78 12.75
N SER A 17 -9.51 -1.93 13.26
CA SER A 17 -10.95 -1.97 12.90
C SER A 17 -11.22 -1.80 11.41
N ILE A 18 -10.50 -0.88 10.76
CA ILE A 18 -10.61 -0.67 9.30
C ILE A 18 -9.94 -1.83 8.55
N GLN A 19 -8.82 -2.35 9.07
CA GLN A 19 -8.17 -3.53 8.46
C GLN A 19 -9.11 -4.74 8.46
N GLU A 20 -9.84 -4.99 9.55
CA GLU A 20 -10.81 -6.07 9.66
C GLU A 20 -11.94 -5.94 8.63
N GLU A 21 -12.50 -4.74 8.47
CA GLU A 21 -13.53 -4.46 7.47
C GLU A 21 -13.02 -4.68 6.04
N VAL A 22 -11.83 -4.19 5.71
CA VAL A 22 -11.20 -4.40 4.39
C VAL A 22 -10.85 -5.87 4.17
N ASN A 23 -10.40 -6.60 5.20
CA ASN A 23 -10.12 -8.03 5.11
C ASN A 23 -11.39 -8.86 4.86
N GLN A 24 -12.54 -8.47 5.40
CA GLN A 24 -13.83 -9.11 5.06
C GLN A 24 -14.17 -8.92 3.58
N ILE A 25 -13.88 -7.75 3.02
CA ILE A 25 -14.06 -7.48 1.59
C ILE A 25 -13.12 -8.35 0.75
N LYS A 26 -11.85 -8.45 1.13
CA LYS A 26 -10.88 -9.33 0.46
C LYS A 26 -11.32 -10.80 0.50
N GLN A 27 -11.88 -11.23 1.63
CA GLN A 27 -12.43 -12.59 1.77
C GLN A 27 -13.62 -12.78 0.83
N HIS A 28 -14.51 -11.82 0.73
CA HIS A 28 -15.65 -11.86 -0.22
C HIS A 28 -15.14 -12.02 -1.67
N PHE A 29 -14.09 -11.29 -2.08
CA PHE A 29 -13.48 -11.45 -3.40
C PHE A 29 -12.86 -12.84 -3.60
N SER A 30 -12.24 -13.40 -2.58
CA SER A 30 -11.71 -14.77 -2.62
C SER A 30 -12.83 -15.79 -2.84
N ASP A 31 -13.92 -15.68 -2.09
CA ASP A 31 -14.99 -16.66 -2.06
C ASP A 31 -15.87 -16.60 -3.32
N ARG A 32 -16.17 -15.39 -3.81
CA ARG A 32 -17.11 -15.20 -4.92
C ARG A 32 -16.46 -14.98 -6.28
N TYR A 33 -15.25 -14.46 -6.32
CA TYR A 33 -14.59 -14.03 -7.56
C TYR A 33 -13.22 -14.65 -7.76
N ALA A 34 -12.87 -15.67 -6.97
CA ALA A 34 -11.60 -16.41 -7.03
C ALA A 34 -10.34 -15.49 -7.04
N SER A 35 -10.42 -14.37 -6.30
CA SER A 35 -9.33 -13.42 -6.17
C SER A 35 -8.87 -13.34 -4.72
N SER A 36 -7.79 -14.05 -4.40
CA SER A 36 -7.22 -14.17 -3.06
C SER A 36 -5.87 -13.46 -2.90
N HIS A 37 -5.28 -12.97 -3.99
CA HIS A 37 -3.91 -12.42 -3.96
C HIS A 37 -3.78 -11.21 -3.02
N ALA A 38 -4.83 -10.39 -2.89
CA ALA A 38 -4.83 -9.25 -1.97
C ALA A 38 -4.72 -9.65 -0.48
N GLN A 39 -5.05 -10.89 -0.13
CA GLN A 39 -4.90 -11.42 1.23
C GLN A 39 -3.43 -11.70 1.62
N LYS A 40 -2.48 -11.61 0.68
CA LYS A 40 -1.05 -11.81 0.93
C LYS A 40 -0.36 -10.61 1.57
N SER A 41 -1.08 -9.52 1.79
CA SER A 41 -0.63 -8.33 2.51
C SER A 41 -1.72 -7.79 3.42
N PRO A 42 -1.37 -7.11 4.54
CA PRO A 42 -2.37 -6.37 5.30
C PRO A 42 -2.97 -5.25 4.44
N PRO A 43 -4.17 -4.75 4.74
CA PRO A 43 -4.71 -3.54 4.11
C PRO A 43 -3.75 -2.37 4.26
N HIS A 44 -3.43 -1.69 3.15
CA HIS A 44 -2.42 -0.63 3.15
C HIS A 44 -2.59 0.36 2.00
N ILE A 45 -2.07 1.56 2.20
CA ILE A 45 -1.88 2.57 1.15
C ILE A 45 -0.40 2.60 0.80
N THR A 46 -0.03 2.14 -0.40
CA THR A 46 1.37 2.13 -0.84
C THR A 46 1.87 3.55 -1.08
N LEU A 47 2.97 3.94 -0.42
CA LEU A 47 3.67 5.21 -0.67
C LEU A 47 4.90 5.02 -1.55
N GLN A 48 5.68 3.96 -1.32
CA GLN A 48 6.78 3.53 -2.18
C GLN A 48 6.53 2.10 -2.63
N PRO A 49 6.35 1.86 -3.94
CA PRO A 49 6.16 0.51 -4.50
C PRO A 49 7.33 -0.43 -4.21
N PRO A 50 7.15 -1.74 -4.38
CA PRO A 50 8.17 -2.73 -4.07
C PRO A 50 9.51 -2.44 -4.74
N PHE A 51 10.58 -2.52 -3.95
CA PHE A 51 11.98 -2.37 -4.35
C PHE A 51 12.84 -3.44 -3.70
N GLU A 52 13.95 -3.80 -4.33
CA GLU A 52 14.93 -4.73 -3.78
C GLU A 52 15.92 -4.02 -2.86
N TRP A 53 16.18 -4.62 -1.70
CA TRP A 53 17.18 -4.15 -0.75
C TRP A 53 17.96 -5.32 -0.15
N ASN A 54 19.23 -5.08 0.23
CA ASN A 54 20.04 -6.10 0.88
C ASN A 54 19.74 -6.12 2.39
N LEU A 55 19.38 -7.29 2.92
CA LEU A 55 19.11 -7.47 4.35
C LEU A 55 20.29 -7.11 5.25
N GLU A 56 21.54 -7.35 4.79
CA GLU A 56 22.74 -6.97 5.54
C GLU A 56 22.89 -5.45 5.69
N SER A 57 22.28 -4.69 4.81
CA SER A 57 22.28 -3.22 4.80
C SER A 57 20.95 -2.61 5.23
N VAL A 58 20.06 -3.39 5.85
CA VAL A 58 18.72 -2.90 6.23
C VAL A 58 18.79 -1.76 7.24
N GLY A 59 19.81 -1.71 8.10
CA GLY A 59 20.05 -0.60 9.03
C GLY A 59 20.15 0.77 8.34
N VAL A 60 20.77 0.84 7.16
CA VAL A 60 20.86 2.07 6.37
C VAL A 60 19.45 2.53 5.90
N LEU A 61 18.60 1.60 5.49
CA LEU A 61 17.22 1.89 5.14
C LEU A 61 16.41 2.39 6.36
N GLU A 62 16.60 1.74 7.51
CA GLU A 62 15.94 2.14 8.76
C GLU A 62 16.38 3.55 9.22
N GLU A 63 17.68 3.85 9.18
CA GLU A 63 18.20 5.20 9.49
C GLU A 63 17.62 6.26 8.56
N CYS A 64 17.55 5.98 7.26
CA CYS A 64 16.94 6.87 6.27
C CYS A 64 15.48 7.16 6.59
N LEU A 65 14.68 6.14 6.91
CA LEU A 65 13.27 6.31 7.26
C LEU A 65 13.09 7.01 8.61
N THR A 66 13.93 6.70 9.61
CA THR A 66 13.92 7.39 10.90
C THR A 66 14.20 8.89 10.74
N ALA A 67 15.19 9.25 9.92
CA ALA A 67 15.50 10.65 9.61
C ALA A 67 14.34 11.32 8.88
N PHE A 68 13.69 10.63 7.95
CA PHE A 68 12.55 11.17 7.21
C PHE A 68 11.37 11.52 8.12
N VAL A 69 11.03 10.66 9.08
CA VAL A 69 9.84 10.86 9.93
C VAL A 69 10.06 11.85 11.07
N SER A 70 11.31 12.19 11.40
CA SER A 70 11.65 13.00 12.57
C SER A 70 10.98 14.38 12.62
N ASP A 71 10.71 14.97 11.45
CA ASP A 71 10.09 16.29 11.29
C ASP A 71 8.70 16.22 10.63
N ARG A 72 8.05 15.06 10.68
CA ARG A 72 6.74 14.86 10.05
C ARG A 72 5.60 14.96 11.05
N SER A 73 4.47 15.44 10.53
CA SER A 73 3.21 15.46 11.27
C SER A 73 2.31 14.31 10.81
N GLN A 74 1.42 13.92 11.68
CA GLN A 74 0.35 12.96 11.39
C GLN A 74 -0.49 13.44 10.20
N VAL A 75 -0.97 12.50 9.39
CA VAL A 75 -1.72 12.78 8.16
C VAL A 75 -3.14 12.24 8.26
N PRO A 76 -4.17 13.11 8.13
CA PRO A 76 -5.56 12.66 8.05
C PRO A 76 -5.80 11.91 6.75
N ILE A 77 -6.45 10.75 6.84
CA ILE A 77 -6.81 9.90 5.71
C ILE A 77 -8.33 9.73 5.68
N THR A 78 -8.92 9.94 4.52
CA THR A 78 -10.34 9.70 4.27
C THR A 78 -10.51 8.63 3.20
N LEU A 79 -11.26 7.59 3.53
CA LEU A 79 -11.68 6.52 2.64
C LEU A 79 -13.11 6.81 2.16
N SER A 80 -13.37 6.73 0.87
CA SER A 80 -14.67 7.07 0.30
C SER A 80 -15.00 6.23 -0.93
N GLY A 81 -15.85 5.22 -0.72
CA GLY A 81 -16.35 4.34 -1.77
C GLY A 81 -15.27 3.41 -2.34
N PHE A 82 -15.59 2.83 -3.49
CA PHE A 82 -14.70 1.96 -4.26
C PHE A 82 -14.37 2.59 -5.60
N ALA A 83 -13.22 2.23 -6.13
CA ALA A 83 -12.83 2.57 -7.49
C ALA A 83 -12.05 1.41 -8.10
N ALA A 84 -11.69 1.54 -9.36
CA ALA A 84 -11.02 0.47 -10.08
C ALA A 84 -9.95 0.99 -11.03
N PHE A 85 -8.97 0.12 -11.31
CA PHE A 85 -8.11 0.17 -12.49
C PHE A 85 -8.52 -0.99 -13.39
N PRO A 86 -9.48 -0.75 -14.33
CA PRO A 86 -9.98 -1.81 -15.19
C PRO A 86 -8.84 -2.40 -16.05
N PRO A 87 -8.89 -3.69 -16.34
CA PRO A 87 -9.96 -4.66 -16.06
C PRO A 87 -9.59 -5.64 -14.94
N ARG A 88 -8.75 -5.30 -13.98
CA ARG A 88 -8.19 -6.28 -13.04
C ARG A 88 -7.97 -5.81 -11.62
N VAL A 89 -8.21 -4.56 -11.28
CA VAL A 89 -7.97 -4.05 -9.93
C VAL A 89 -9.20 -3.35 -9.40
N ILE A 90 -9.65 -3.75 -8.22
CA ILE A 90 -10.70 -3.08 -7.45
C ILE A 90 -10.10 -2.70 -6.09
N PHE A 91 -10.41 -1.51 -5.61
CA PHE A 91 -9.84 -0.96 -4.39
C PHE A 91 -10.81 -0.04 -3.65
N VAL A 92 -10.58 0.13 -2.35
CA VAL A 92 -11.18 1.21 -1.56
C VAL A 92 -10.50 2.51 -1.97
N ASN A 93 -11.30 3.50 -2.33
CA ASN A 93 -10.80 4.79 -2.78
C ASN A 93 -10.32 5.63 -1.58
N VAL A 94 -9.15 6.25 -1.74
CA VAL A 94 -8.54 7.15 -0.76
C VAL A 94 -8.57 8.56 -1.33
N LEU A 95 -9.10 9.52 -0.58
CA LEU A 95 -9.15 10.92 -1.04
C LEU A 95 -7.73 11.50 -1.14
N LYS A 96 -7.49 12.22 -2.23
CA LYS A 96 -6.22 12.90 -2.50
C LYS A 96 -6.18 14.23 -1.74
N THR A 97 -5.77 14.20 -0.48
CA THR A 97 -5.54 15.43 0.29
C THR A 97 -4.14 15.98 0.01
N PRO A 98 -3.92 17.30 0.12
CA PRO A 98 -2.58 17.89 -0.03
C PRO A 98 -1.56 17.25 0.92
N GLU A 99 -1.94 16.95 2.15
CA GLU A 99 -1.09 16.35 3.18
C GLU A 99 -0.59 14.97 2.74
N LEU A 100 -1.49 14.11 2.25
CA LEU A 100 -1.13 12.77 1.77
C LEU A 100 -0.26 12.82 0.50
N LEU A 101 -0.61 13.70 -0.44
CA LEU A 101 0.17 13.87 -1.67
C LEU A 101 1.58 14.40 -1.38
N ASN A 102 1.71 15.36 -0.46
CA ASN A 102 3.00 15.90 -0.05
C ASN A 102 3.84 14.86 0.68
N LEU A 103 3.24 14.09 1.61
CA LEU A 103 3.94 13.01 2.31
C LEU A 103 4.56 12.03 1.30
N GLN A 104 3.78 11.58 0.31
CA GLN A 104 4.27 10.64 -0.69
C GLN A 104 5.36 11.25 -1.58
N ALA A 105 5.18 12.48 -2.05
CA ALA A 105 6.16 13.15 -2.91
C ALA A 105 7.50 13.39 -2.17
N ASP A 106 7.43 13.83 -0.93
CA ASP A 106 8.61 14.06 -0.10
C ASP A 106 9.34 12.76 0.21
N LEU A 107 8.60 11.68 0.54
CA LEU A 107 9.18 10.35 0.77
C LEU A 107 9.89 9.84 -0.48
N ALA A 108 9.24 9.92 -1.63
CA ALA A 108 9.83 9.48 -2.89
C ALA A 108 11.12 10.26 -3.23
N ASN A 109 11.12 11.58 -3.03
CA ASN A 109 12.30 12.41 -3.23
C ASN A 109 13.41 12.07 -2.23
N HIS A 110 13.08 11.89 -0.95
CA HIS A 110 14.04 11.53 0.10
C HIS A 110 14.73 10.18 -0.20
N LEU A 111 13.95 9.16 -0.54
CA LEU A 111 14.46 7.83 -0.91
C LEU A 111 15.32 7.88 -2.17
N LYS A 112 14.92 8.66 -3.18
CA LYS A 112 15.68 8.84 -4.41
C LYS A 112 17.04 9.51 -4.15
N THR A 113 17.05 10.60 -3.40
CA THR A 113 18.28 11.40 -3.16
C THR A 113 19.23 10.71 -2.20
N THR A 114 18.71 10.00 -1.18
CA THR A 114 19.54 9.37 -0.14
C THR A 114 19.99 7.97 -0.52
N LEU A 115 19.12 7.16 -1.11
CA LEU A 115 19.34 5.73 -1.34
C LEU A 115 19.20 5.30 -2.81
N SER A 116 18.93 6.23 -3.72
CA SER A 116 18.66 5.94 -5.14
C SER A 116 17.50 4.96 -5.37
N ILE A 117 16.56 4.90 -4.42
CA ILE A 117 15.34 4.10 -4.54
C ILE A 117 14.30 4.89 -5.36
N ILE A 118 13.84 4.29 -6.45
CA ILE A 118 12.84 4.88 -7.36
C ILE A 118 11.82 3.82 -7.79
N ASP A 119 10.64 4.25 -8.22
CA ASP A 119 9.70 3.37 -8.90
C ASP A 119 10.19 3.08 -10.32
N LYS A 120 10.85 1.93 -10.49
CA LYS A 120 11.39 1.49 -11.80
C LYS A 120 10.31 0.97 -12.74
N LYS A 121 9.18 0.52 -12.19
CA LYS A 121 8.12 -0.12 -12.97
C LYS A 121 7.24 0.91 -13.69
N TYR A 122 6.99 2.03 -13.04
CA TYR A 122 6.12 3.09 -13.56
C TYR A 122 6.72 4.48 -13.31
N PRO A 123 7.86 4.79 -13.96
CA PRO A 123 8.55 6.07 -13.75
C PRO A 123 7.64 7.24 -14.16
N GLY A 124 7.51 8.23 -13.27
CA GLY A 124 6.70 9.43 -13.54
C GLY A 124 5.19 9.23 -13.45
N ARG A 125 4.69 8.06 -13.06
CA ARG A 125 3.26 7.84 -12.85
C ARG A 125 2.74 8.69 -11.69
N PRO A 126 1.64 9.44 -11.87
CA PRO A 126 1.03 10.19 -10.78
C PRO A 126 0.61 9.27 -9.63
N PHE A 127 0.79 9.75 -8.39
CA PHE A 127 0.36 9.03 -7.21
C PHE A 127 -1.17 8.93 -7.17
N ALA A 128 -1.68 7.71 -7.06
CA ALA A 128 -3.09 7.41 -6.93
C ALA A 128 -3.29 6.54 -5.68
N PRO A 129 -3.52 7.16 -4.50
CA PRO A 129 -3.67 6.43 -3.25
C PRO A 129 -4.90 5.53 -3.27
N HIS A 130 -4.75 4.28 -2.80
CA HIS A 130 -5.81 3.29 -2.78
C HIS A 130 -5.48 2.15 -1.82
N ILE A 131 -6.50 1.43 -1.36
CA ILE A 131 -6.34 0.17 -0.62
C ILE A 131 -6.91 -0.96 -1.47
N THR A 132 -6.04 -1.77 -2.05
CA THR A 132 -6.43 -2.86 -2.96
C THR A 132 -7.20 -3.95 -2.25
N VAL A 133 -8.34 -4.37 -2.81
CA VAL A 133 -9.12 -5.50 -2.31
C VAL A 133 -9.13 -6.69 -3.27
N ALA A 134 -8.88 -6.48 -4.57
CA ALA A 134 -8.73 -7.55 -5.56
C ALA A 134 -7.79 -7.11 -6.70
N PHE A 135 -6.84 -7.96 -7.07
CA PHE A 135 -5.90 -7.72 -8.17
C PHE A 135 -5.14 -9.00 -8.54
N LYS A 136 -4.32 -8.94 -9.58
CA LYS A 136 -3.48 -10.03 -10.12
C LYS A 136 -4.28 -11.26 -10.57
N ASP A 137 -4.86 -12.03 -9.64
CA ASP A 137 -5.67 -13.22 -9.90
C ASP A 137 -7.16 -12.92 -10.19
N LEU A 138 -7.57 -11.64 -10.09
CA LEU A 138 -8.89 -11.22 -10.57
C LEU A 138 -8.92 -11.26 -12.11
N THR A 139 -9.65 -12.21 -12.69
CA THR A 139 -9.80 -12.31 -14.13
C THR A 139 -10.67 -11.19 -14.69
N LYS A 140 -10.53 -10.90 -15.99
CA LYS A 140 -11.38 -9.89 -16.67
C LYS A 140 -12.88 -10.24 -16.55
N GLN A 141 -13.22 -11.53 -16.61
CA GLN A 141 -14.59 -12.01 -16.46
C GLN A 141 -15.10 -11.73 -15.05
N ASN A 142 -14.31 -12.08 -14.03
CA ASN A 142 -14.69 -11.87 -12.64
C ASN A 142 -14.70 -10.39 -12.26
N PHE A 143 -13.82 -9.57 -12.85
CA PHE A 143 -13.89 -8.12 -12.73
C PHE A 143 -15.23 -7.57 -13.23
N LYS A 144 -15.67 -7.99 -14.42
CA LYS A 144 -16.98 -7.56 -14.99
C LYS A 144 -18.14 -8.00 -14.14
N ALA A 145 -18.06 -9.16 -13.50
CA ALA A 145 -19.09 -9.65 -12.59
C ALA A 145 -19.10 -8.91 -11.24
N ALA A 146 -17.93 -8.60 -10.69
CA ALA A 146 -17.80 -7.97 -9.39
C ALA A 146 -18.04 -6.45 -9.42
N TRP A 147 -17.55 -5.74 -10.45
CA TRP A 147 -17.56 -4.28 -10.46
C TRP A 147 -18.94 -3.65 -10.26
N PRO A 148 -20.06 -4.12 -10.88
CA PRO A 148 -21.39 -3.59 -10.61
C PRO A 148 -21.84 -3.70 -9.14
N GLU A 149 -21.32 -4.68 -8.38
CA GLU A 149 -21.62 -4.81 -6.96
C GLU A 149 -20.92 -3.71 -6.13
N PHE A 150 -19.73 -3.26 -6.57
CA PHE A 150 -18.88 -2.37 -5.79
C PHE A 150 -18.88 -0.90 -6.24
N GLN A 151 -19.15 -0.62 -7.53
CA GLN A 151 -19.03 0.73 -8.08
C GLN A 151 -19.83 1.80 -7.33
N ASP A 152 -21.03 1.44 -6.81
CA ASP A 152 -21.92 2.34 -6.09
C ASP A 152 -22.08 1.94 -4.61
N LYS A 153 -21.29 0.95 -4.15
CA LYS A 153 -21.34 0.50 -2.77
C LYS A 153 -20.73 1.56 -1.84
N PRO A 154 -21.44 1.97 -0.79
CA PRO A 154 -20.88 2.92 0.16
C PRO A 154 -19.74 2.28 0.96
N PHE A 155 -18.69 3.06 1.16
CA PHE A 155 -17.63 2.81 2.11
C PHE A 155 -17.14 4.16 2.61
N GLN A 156 -17.27 4.44 3.89
CA GLN A 156 -16.85 5.71 4.45
C GLN A 156 -16.11 5.47 5.77
N SER A 157 -14.87 5.90 5.83
CA SER A 157 -14.07 5.81 7.05
C SER A 157 -12.98 6.86 7.06
N GLU A 158 -12.52 7.25 8.25
CA GLU A 158 -11.45 8.21 8.45
C GLU A 158 -10.50 7.70 9.52
N PHE A 159 -9.22 8.00 9.37
CA PHE A 159 -8.21 7.75 10.40
C PHE A 159 -7.04 8.72 10.30
N ILE A 160 -6.25 8.79 11.34
CA ILE A 160 -5.01 9.56 11.36
C ILE A 160 -3.84 8.59 11.15
N ALA A 161 -3.12 8.75 10.06
CA ALA A 161 -1.86 8.04 9.86
C ALA A 161 -0.78 8.70 10.71
N ASN A 162 -0.21 7.95 11.63
CA ASN A 162 0.77 8.43 12.62
C ASN A 162 2.14 7.75 12.49
N GLN A 163 2.33 6.93 11.46
CA GLN A 163 3.59 6.22 11.21
C GLN A 163 3.70 5.74 9.76
N LEU A 164 4.93 5.56 9.30
CA LEU A 164 5.22 4.75 8.13
C LEU A 164 5.39 3.29 8.55
N THR A 165 5.00 2.37 7.68
CA THR A 165 5.27 0.95 7.85
C THR A 165 6.14 0.44 6.71
N LEU A 166 7.28 -0.14 7.04
CA LEU A 166 8.14 -0.89 6.14
C LEU A 166 7.70 -2.35 6.14
N LEU A 167 7.33 -2.87 4.99
CA LEU A 167 6.93 -4.27 4.83
C LEU A 167 7.99 -5.03 4.04
N ILE A 168 8.17 -6.30 4.42
CA ILE A 168 9.10 -7.25 3.81
C ILE A 168 8.34 -8.40 3.17
N HIS A 169 8.81 -8.86 2.00
CA HIS A 169 8.26 -10.04 1.35
C HIS A 169 8.99 -11.30 1.79
N THR A 170 8.32 -12.14 2.56
CA THR A 170 8.85 -13.43 3.04
C THR A 170 7.79 -14.51 2.94
N ASN A 171 8.19 -15.73 2.55
CA ASN A 171 7.29 -16.88 2.45
C ASN A 171 6.02 -16.63 1.60
N GLY A 172 6.16 -15.85 0.51
CA GLY A 172 5.06 -15.55 -0.41
C GLY A 172 4.04 -14.53 0.12
N ARG A 173 4.34 -13.85 1.21
CA ARG A 173 3.48 -12.85 1.86
C ARG A 173 4.27 -11.59 2.20
N TRP A 174 3.51 -10.48 2.38
CA TRP A 174 4.04 -9.23 2.88
C TRP A 174 3.79 -9.14 4.39
N ASN A 175 4.86 -9.01 5.15
CA ASN A 175 4.83 -8.92 6.61
C ASN A 175 5.36 -7.56 7.06
N ILE A 176 4.85 -7.04 8.17
CA ILE A 176 5.39 -5.83 8.78
C ILE A 176 6.81 -6.14 9.24
N PHE A 177 7.77 -5.35 8.76
CA PHE A 177 9.17 -5.43 9.18
C PHE A 177 9.46 -4.44 10.31
N LYS A 178 9.10 -3.16 10.11
CA LYS A 178 9.29 -2.11 11.11
C LYS A 178 8.34 -0.93 10.89
N GLU A 179 7.97 -0.29 11.97
CA GLU A 179 7.14 0.91 11.99
C GLU A 179 7.97 2.12 12.43
N PHE A 180 7.69 3.29 11.83
CA PHE A 180 8.42 4.54 12.05
C PHE A 180 7.39 5.63 12.38
N PRO A 181 7.15 5.93 13.68
CA PRO A 181 6.22 6.98 14.11
C PRO A 181 6.64 8.38 13.65
N PHE A 182 5.62 9.21 13.34
CA PHE A 182 5.80 10.64 13.03
C PHE A 182 5.97 11.47 14.29
#